data_7a7ae8b5fb252bd80ee406711d227a89
#
_entry.id   7a7ae8b5fb252bd80ee406711d227a89
#
_cell.length_a   1.000
_cell.length_b   1.000
_cell.length_c   1.000
_cell.angle_alpha   90.00
_cell.angle_beta   90.00
_cell.angle_gamma   90.00
#
_symmetry.space_group_name_H-M   'P 1'
#
loop_
_entity.id
_entity.type
_entity.pdbx_description
1 polymer ?
#
loop_
_entity_poly.entity_id
_entity_poly.type
_entity_poly.pdbx_seq_one_letter_code
_entity_poly.pdbx_strand_id
1 'polypeptide(L)'
;MDFKGFISYSHGADGKLAPAVHHALHRIAKPWYRLRTMRIFRDQTNLGANPGLWSAIESALNSSEFFLFMASPRAAQSPWVQKEVAWWLTHRSAKTFLILLTEGEIAWDEANAEFDWAVTTALPKQLSRVFAEEPLYTDLRWAKSADQLSTRHSQFRAAILNVAATLLQRPKDELDGDDVRQYRKARRLAWSGVASLVVLLVSALIAAYLAAQQRNLALRRLADLCKSLDEAQVLSDASNQGSVYYFRSEFAEIAEQCKTVSYQAWH
;
A
#
# COMPACT_ATOMS: atom_id res chain seq x y z
N MET A 1 -10.28 8.38 -21.72
CA MET A 1 -11.26 7.88 -20.74
C MET A 1 -10.66 8.02 -19.36
N ASP A 2 -11.39 8.68 -18.44
CA ASP A 2 -10.88 8.97 -17.10
C ASP A 2 -11.20 7.86 -16.09
N PHE A 3 -12.24 7.06 -16.40
CA PHE A 3 -12.68 5.95 -15.58
C PHE A 3 -12.59 4.62 -16.34
N LYS A 4 -12.13 3.58 -15.65
CA LYS A 4 -12.10 2.22 -16.21
C LYS A 4 -13.50 1.58 -16.19
N GLY A 5 -14.36 2.01 -15.26
CA GLY A 5 -15.72 1.52 -15.16
C GLY A 5 -16.65 2.49 -14.43
N PHE A 6 -17.93 2.36 -14.72
CA PHE A 6 -19.05 3.02 -14.07
C PHE A 6 -19.91 1.97 -13.36
N ILE A 7 -20.12 2.11 -12.06
CA ILE A 7 -21.00 1.22 -11.30
C ILE A 7 -22.39 1.82 -11.22
N SER A 8 -23.35 1.15 -11.87
CA SER A 8 -24.77 1.42 -11.79
C SER A 8 -25.45 0.45 -10.83
N TYR A 9 -26.20 0.95 -9.85
CA TYR A 9 -26.80 0.14 -8.81
C TYR A 9 -28.01 0.80 -8.16
N SER A 10 -28.83 0.02 -7.47
CA SER A 10 -29.90 0.54 -6.62
C SER A 10 -29.40 0.79 -5.19
N HIS A 11 -29.49 2.03 -4.72
CA HIS A 11 -29.11 2.38 -3.35
C HIS A 11 -29.86 1.56 -2.30
N GLY A 12 -31.12 1.24 -2.57
CA GLY A 12 -31.96 0.47 -1.65
C GLY A 12 -31.64 -1.02 -1.60
N ALA A 13 -31.07 -1.61 -2.67
CA ALA A 13 -30.68 -3.01 -2.70
C ALA A 13 -29.20 -3.18 -2.36
N ASP A 14 -28.33 -2.37 -2.97
CA ASP A 14 -26.89 -2.60 -3.05
C ASP A 14 -26.07 -1.59 -2.25
N GLY A 15 -26.69 -0.83 -1.35
CA GLY A 15 -26.03 0.27 -0.61
C GLY A 15 -24.81 -0.15 0.22
N LYS A 16 -24.68 -1.43 0.60
CA LYS A 16 -23.50 -2.00 1.27
C LYS A 16 -22.55 -2.70 0.29
N LEU A 17 -23.11 -3.41 -0.70
CA LEU A 17 -22.34 -4.22 -1.64
C LEU A 17 -21.60 -3.34 -2.67
N ALA A 18 -22.23 -2.30 -3.22
CA ALA A 18 -21.61 -1.43 -4.20
C ALA A 18 -20.34 -0.74 -3.68
N PRO A 19 -20.31 -0.15 -2.46
CA PRO A 19 -19.07 0.32 -1.86
C PRO A 19 -18.01 -0.76 -1.70
N ALA A 20 -18.38 -1.97 -1.28
CA ALA A 20 -17.45 -3.08 -1.08
C ALA A 20 -16.82 -3.52 -2.42
N VAL A 21 -17.61 -3.67 -3.47
CA VAL A 21 -17.14 -3.97 -4.83
C VAL A 21 -16.18 -2.87 -5.31
N HIS A 22 -16.58 -1.61 -5.19
CA HIS A 22 -15.76 -0.46 -5.55
C HIS A 22 -14.39 -0.46 -4.84
N HIS A 23 -14.39 -0.60 -3.52
CA HIS A 23 -13.15 -0.67 -2.74
C HIS A 23 -12.28 -1.87 -3.09
N ALA A 24 -12.90 -3.05 -3.31
CA ALA A 24 -12.19 -4.26 -3.67
C ALA A 24 -11.52 -4.14 -5.06
N LEU A 25 -12.22 -3.60 -6.05
CA LEU A 25 -11.67 -3.32 -7.38
C LEU A 25 -10.49 -2.34 -7.32
N HIS A 26 -10.63 -1.25 -6.57
CA HIS A 26 -9.54 -0.30 -6.36
C HIS A 26 -8.32 -0.96 -5.70
N ARG A 27 -8.54 -1.86 -4.74
CA ARG A 27 -7.49 -2.53 -4.00
C ARG A 27 -6.72 -3.53 -4.87
N ILE A 28 -7.43 -4.36 -5.65
CA ILE A 28 -6.85 -5.37 -6.55
C ILE A 28 -6.05 -4.70 -7.68
N ALA A 29 -6.54 -3.57 -8.18
CA ALA A 29 -5.92 -2.85 -9.29
C ALA A 29 -4.76 -1.93 -8.89
N LYS A 30 -4.35 -1.90 -7.60
CA LYS A 30 -3.28 -1.03 -7.10
C LYS A 30 -1.95 -1.80 -6.94
N PRO A 31 -1.10 -1.90 -7.99
CA PRO A 31 0.28 -2.31 -7.80
C PRO A 31 1.00 -1.23 -6.98
N TRP A 32 1.82 -1.63 -5.99
CA TRP A 32 2.54 -0.72 -5.08
C TRP A 32 3.44 0.31 -5.79
N TYR A 33 3.83 0.03 -7.04
CA TYR A 33 4.74 0.86 -7.85
C TYR A 33 4.05 1.77 -8.87
N ARG A 34 2.70 1.71 -8.99
CA ARG A 34 1.94 2.59 -9.89
C ARG A 34 1.06 3.56 -9.11
N LEU A 35 1.31 4.85 -9.32
CA LEU A 35 0.51 5.94 -8.77
C LEU A 35 -0.93 6.00 -9.33
N ARG A 36 -1.17 5.45 -10.52
CA ARG A 36 -2.51 5.40 -11.13
C ARG A 36 -3.20 4.08 -10.81
N THR A 37 -4.11 4.14 -9.88
CA THR A 37 -5.14 3.12 -9.63
C THR A 37 -6.18 3.13 -10.76
N MET A 38 -6.78 1.96 -11.02
CA MET A 38 -7.99 1.85 -11.82
C MET A 38 -9.08 2.75 -11.19
N ARG A 39 -9.46 3.82 -11.87
CA ARG A 39 -10.52 4.71 -11.39
C ARG A 39 -11.86 4.12 -11.81
N ILE A 40 -12.73 3.91 -10.84
CA ILE A 40 -14.12 3.48 -11.05
C ILE A 40 -15.03 4.59 -10.56
N PHE A 41 -15.99 4.96 -11.37
CA PHE A 41 -17.01 5.91 -10.98
C PHE A 41 -18.12 5.19 -10.21
N ARG A 42 -18.56 5.78 -9.12
CA ARG A 42 -19.75 5.39 -8.38
C ARG A 42 -20.41 6.67 -7.87
N ASP A 43 -21.71 6.82 -8.12
CA ASP A 43 -22.44 8.09 -7.97
C ASP A 43 -22.35 8.75 -6.59
N GLN A 44 -22.50 7.98 -5.50
CA GLN A 44 -22.44 8.52 -4.13
C GLN A 44 -21.08 9.09 -3.69
N THR A 45 -19.99 8.64 -4.31
CA THR A 45 -18.64 9.07 -3.90
C THR A 45 -18.11 10.23 -4.71
N ASN A 46 -18.63 10.42 -5.91
CA ASN A 46 -18.07 11.36 -6.87
C ASN A 46 -19.00 12.54 -7.17
N LEU A 47 -20.27 12.47 -6.74
CA LEU A 47 -21.22 13.55 -6.89
C LEU A 47 -21.34 14.31 -5.58
N GLY A 48 -20.75 15.51 -5.53
CA GLY A 48 -21.08 16.52 -4.53
C GLY A 48 -22.47 17.11 -4.81
N ALA A 49 -22.94 18.00 -3.94
CA ALA A 49 -24.16 18.76 -4.19
C ALA A 49 -24.03 19.53 -5.52
N ASN A 50 -24.70 19.03 -6.56
CA ASN A 50 -24.64 19.60 -7.91
C ASN A 50 -26.04 19.76 -8.46
N PRO A 51 -26.43 20.97 -8.92
CA PRO A 51 -27.74 21.21 -9.52
C PRO A 51 -27.95 20.49 -10.85
N GLY A 52 -26.89 20.00 -11.51
CA GLY A 52 -26.91 19.25 -12.77
C GLY A 52 -26.60 17.75 -12.60
N LEU A 53 -27.32 17.02 -11.74
CA LEU A 53 -27.06 15.60 -11.43
C LEU A 53 -26.94 14.74 -12.69
N TRP A 54 -27.86 14.86 -13.65
CA TRP A 54 -27.83 14.05 -14.85
C TRP A 54 -26.60 14.37 -15.73
N SER A 55 -26.28 15.64 -15.92
CA SER A 55 -25.11 16.05 -16.72
C SER A 55 -23.81 15.49 -16.15
N ALA A 56 -23.69 15.42 -14.82
CA ALA A 56 -22.53 14.83 -14.16
C ALA A 56 -22.46 13.30 -14.37
N ILE A 57 -23.60 12.61 -14.27
CA ILE A 57 -23.71 11.16 -14.55
C ILE A 57 -23.38 10.88 -16.02
N GLU A 58 -23.95 11.62 -16.95
CA GLU A 58 -23.71 11.48 -18.37
C GLU A 58 -22.23 11.73 -18.73
N SER A 59 -21.60 12.74 -18.16
CA SER A 59 -20.16 12.97 -18.30
C SER A 59 -19.33 11.80 -17.79
N ALA A 60 -19.72 11.20 -16.67
CA ALA A 60 -19.04 10.04 -16.09
C ALA A 60 -19.23 8.79 -16.95
N LEU A 61 -20.44 8.54 -17.47
CA LEU A 61 -20.73 7.47 -18.42
C LEU A 61 -19.88 7.63 -19.69
N ASN A 62 -19.83 8.84 -20.25
CA ASN A 62 -19.03 9.14 -21.43
C ASN A 62 -17.51 8.95 -21.19
N SER A 63 -17.04 9.21 -19.97
CA SER A 63 -15.64 9.06 -19.59
C SER A 63 -15.25 7.64 -19.18
N SER A 64 -16.22 6.72 -19.09
CA SER A 64 -16.04 5.33 -18.66
C SER A 64 -15.85 4.38 -19.84
N GLU A 65 -15.02 3.33 -19.62
CA GLU A 65 -14.74 2.29 -20.61
C GLU A 65 -15.71 1.10 -20.49
N PHE A 66 -16.06 0.73 -19.25
CA PHE A 66 -16.98 -0.37 -18.95
C PHE A 66 -18.15 0.10 -18.08
N PHE A 67 -19.29 -0.55 -18.26
CA PHE A 67 -20.46 -0.39 -17.41
C PHE A 67 -20.64 -1.63 -16.53
N LEU A 68 -20.64 -1.45 -15.22
CA LEU A 68 -20.85 -2.51 -14.24
C LEU A 68 -22.28 -2.35 -13.69
N PHE A 69 -23.16 -3.19 -14.15
CA PHE A 69 -24.55 -3.22 -13.71
C PHE A 69 -24.74 -4.17 -12.54
N MET A 70 -25.07 -3.65 -11.38
CA MET A 70 -25.45 -4.46 -10.22
C MET A 70 -26.93 -4.84 -10.34
N ALA A 71 -27.14 -6.06 -10.83
CA ALA A 71 -28.45 -6.58 -11.23
C ALA A 71 -29.26 -7.00 -10.01
N SER A 72 -30.39 -6.34 -9.80
CA SER A 72 -31.38 -6.67 -8.80
C SER A 72 -32.76 -6.22 -9.27
N PRO A 73 -33.88 -6.79 -8.74
CA PRO A 73 -35.22 -6.34 -9.11
C PRO A 73 -35.46 -4.85 -8.84
N ARG A 74 -34.84 -4.31 -7.78
CA ARG A 74 -34.91 -2.88 -7.48
C ARG A 74 -34.11 -2.04 -8.47
N ALA A 75 -32.95 -2.51 -8.90
CA ALA A 75 -32.16 -1.83 -9.91
C ALA A 75 -32.89 -1.86 -11.27
N ALA A 76 -33.46 -3.00 -11.64
CA ALA A 76 -34.23 -3.14 -12.88
C ALA A 76 -35.43 -2.19 -12.96
N GLN A 77 -36.06 -1.86 -11.83
CA GLN A 77 -37.20 -0.96 -11.73
C GLN A 77 -36.83 0.51 -11.49
N SER A 78 -35.58 0.81 -11.17
CA SER A 78 -35.13 2.17 -10.86
C SER A 78 -35.12 3.04 -12.14
N PRO A 79 -35.87 4.17 -12.18
CA PRO A 79 -35.85 5.05 -13.34
C PRO A 79 -34.47 5.62 -13.66
N TRP A 80 -33.64 5.86 -12.64
CA TRP A 80 -32.28 6.35 -12.81
C TRP A 80 -31.38 5.30 -13.44
N VAL A 81 -31.40 4.09 -12.93
CA VAL A 81 -30.64 2.96 -13.47
C VAL A 81 -31.07 2.65 -14.91
N GLN A 82 -32.37 2.64 -15.17
CA GLN A 82 -32.90 2.44 -16.54
C GLN A 82 -32.39 3.52 -17.50
N LYS A 83 -32.33 4.77 -17.07
CA LYS A 83 -31.79 5.88 -17.85
C LYS A 83 -30.29 5.72 -18.14
N GLU A 84 -29.49 5.27 -17.17
CA GLU A 84 -28.08 4.96 -17.33
C GLU A 84 -27.85 3.81 -18.31
N VAL A 85 -28.62 2.72 -18.16
CA VAL A 85 -28.60 1.57 -19.07
C VAL A 85 -28.96 1.99 -20.49
N ALA A 86 -30.06 2.73 -20.67
CA ALA A 86 -30.47 3.23 -21.98
C ALA A 86 -29.42 4.12 -22.64
N TRP A 87 -28.80 5.03 -21.86
CA TRP A 87 -27.72 5.85 -22.34
C TRP A 87 -26.53 4.99 -22.81
N TRP A 88 -26.12 3.99 -22.01
CA TRP A 88 -25.00 3.12 -22.36
C TRP A 88 -25.26 2.33 -23.64
N LEU A 89 -26.40 1.69 -23.75
CA LEU A 89 -26.78 0.89 -24.92
C LEU A 89 -26.87 1.72 -26.22
N THR A 90 -27.18 3.01 -26.10
CA THR A 90 -27.25 3.93 -27.26
C THR A 90 -25.89 4.42 -27.71
N HIS A 91 -24.94 4.62 -26.78
CA HIS A 91 -23.68 5.28 -27.06
C HIS A 91 -22.46 4.33 -27.00
N ARG A 92 -22.62 3.12 -26.47
CA ARG A 92 -21.54 2.17 -26.22
C ARG A 92 -21.92 0.75 -26.66
N SER A 93 -20.90 -0.11 -26.75
CA SER A 93 -21.10 -1.51 -27.11
C SER A 93 -21.59 -2.35 -25.93
N ALA A 94 -22.51 -3.28 -26.18
CA ALA A 94 -22.92 -4.31 -25.20
C ALA A 94 -21.74 -5.17 -24.71
N LYS A 95 -20.64 -5.29 -25.46
CA LYS A 95 -19.43 -6.00 -25.07
C LYS A 95 -18.71 -5.40 -23.85
N THR A 96 -18.99 -4.14 -23.54
CA THR A 96 -18.44 -3.43 -22.38
C THR A 96 -19.45 -3.32 -21.23
N PHE A 97 -20.57 -4.04 -21.32
CA PHE A 97 -21.62 -4.09 -20.32
C PHE A 97 -21.46 -5.37 -19.47
N LEU A 98 -21.06 -5.21 -18.20
CA LEU A 98 -20.81 -6.31 -17.28
C LEU A 98 -21.95 -6.41 -16.26
N ILE A 99 -22.45 -7.63 -16.05
CA ILE A 99 -23.56 -7.91 -15.14
C ILE A 99 -23.01 -8.55 -13.85
N LEU A 100 -23.36 -7.96 -12.70
CA LEU A 100 -23.09 -8.47 -11.36
C LEU A 100 -24.45 -8.75 -10.72
N LEU A 101 -24.86 -10.02 -10.64
CA LEU A 101 -26.14 -10.41 -10.06
C LEU A 101 -26.07 -10.34 -8.52
N THR A 102 -26.83 -9.44 -7.94
CA THR A 102 -26.85 -9.18 -6.48
C THR A 102 -28.12 -9.66 -5.81
N GLU A 103 -29.25 -9.67 -6.55
CA GLU A 103 -30.54 -10.17 -6.08
C GLU A 103 -31.43 -10.54 -7.27
N GLY A 104 -32.38 -11.46 -7.07
CA GLY A 104 -33.31 -11.91 -8.12
C GLY A 104 -32.75 -13.02 -9.00
N GLU A 105 -33.33 -13.19 -10.18
CA GLU A 105 -32.99 -14.26 -11.10
C GLU A 105 -32.66 -13.70 -12.49
N ILE A 106 -31.77 -14.40 -13.19
CA ILE A 106 -31.49 -14.24 -14.62
C ILE A 106 -31.63 -15.64 -15.25
N ALA A 107 -32.44 -15.76 -16.24
CA ALA A 107 -32.61 -16.99 -17.02
C ALA A 107 -32.45 -16.65 -18.51
N TRP A 108 -31.80 -17.53 -19.25
CA TRP A 108 -31.58 -17.42 -20.68
C TRP A 108 -32.35 -18.50 -21.43
N ASP A 109 -33.03 -18.11 -22.47
CA ASP A 109 -33.74 -18.99 -23.40
C ASP A 109 -32.88 -19.20 -24.66
N GLU A 110 -32.23 -20.34 -24.74
CA GLU A 110 -31.35 -20.69 -25.88
C GLU A 110 -32.12 -20.75 -27.20
N ALA A 111 -33.39 -21.19 -27.17
CA ALA A 111 -34.17 -21.35 -28.39
C ALA A 111 -34.49 -19.99 -29.06
N ASN A 112 -34.68 -18.96 -28.26
CA ASN A 112 -34.99 -17.62 -28.73
C ASN A 112 -33.80 -16.69 -28.73
N ALA A 113 -32.61 -17.13 -28.24
CA ALA A 113 -31.42 -16.33 -28.00
C ALA A 113 -31.74 -15.02 -27.24
N GLU A 114 -32.51 -15.15 -26.16
CA GLU A 114 -33.04 -14.02 -25.39
C GLU A 114 -33.16 -14.42 -23.92
N PHE A 115 -33.29 -13.44 -23.03
CA PHE A 115 -33.63 -13.70 -21.64
C PHE A 115 -35.05 -14.25 -21.52
N ASP A 116 -35.24 -15.27 -20.70
CA ASP A 116 -36.59 -15.69 -20.29
C ASP A 116 -37.19 -14.65 -19.34
N TRP A 117 -37.99 -13.77 -19.89
CA TRP A 117 -38.58 -12.67 -19.15
C TRP A 117 -39.72 -13.08 -18.22
N ALA A 118 -40.13 -14.33 -18.22
CA ALA A 118 -41.07 -14.87 -17.23
C ALA A 118 -40.35 -15.15 -15.89
N VAL A 119 -39.10 -15.53 -15.95
CA VAL A 119 -38.24 -15.85 -14.81
C VAL A 119 -37.31 -14.73 -14.44
N THR A 120 -36.76 -14.03 -15.42
CA THR A 120 -35.76 -12.95 -15.21
C THR A 120 -36.39 -11.75 -14.52
N THR A 121 -35.93 -11.48 -13.29
CA THR A 121 -36.42 -10.37 -12.46
C THR A 121 -35.36 -9.29 -12.21
N ALA A 122 -34.08 -9.65 -12.34
CA ALA A 122 -32.96 -8.78 -12.00
C ALA A 122 -32.58 -7.80 -13.08
N LEU A 123 -33.08 -7.94 -14.31
CA LEU A 123 -32.69 -7.15 -15.46
C LEU A 123 -33.81 -6.22 -15.94
N PRO A 124 -33.47 -4.99 -16.39
CA PRO A 124 -34.43 -4.10 -17.02
C PRO A 124 -34.75 -4.56 -18.45
N LYS A 125 -36.01 -4.35 -18.90
CA LYS A 125 -36.47 -4.76 -20.22
C LYS A 125 -35.71 -4.15 -21.41
N GLN A 126 -34.99 -3.04 -21.19
CA GLN A 126 -34.11 -2.45 -22.20
C GLN A 126 -32.99 -3.38 -22.66
N LEU A 127 -32.65 -4.42 -21.89
CA LEU A 127 -31.65 -5.42 -22.26
C LEU A 127 -32.19 -6.52 -23.19
N SER A 128 -33.49 -6.46 -23.55
CA SER A 128 -34.09 -7.40 -24.50
C SER A 128 -33.38 -7.30 -25.86
N ARG A 129 -32.96 -8.47 -26.38
CA ARG A 129 -32.27 -8.64 -27.68
C ARG A 129 -30.97 -7.83 -27.82
N VAL A 130 -30.36 -7.43 -26.72
CA VAL A 130 -29.08 -6.70 -26.72
C VAL A 130 -27.91 -7.66 -26.88
N PHE A 131 -27.99 -8.85 -26.30
CA PHE A 131 -26.96 -9.87 -26.36
C PHE A 131 -27.29 -10.91 -27.44
N ALA A 132 -26.29 -11.29 -28.24
CA ALA A 132 -26.43 -12.33 -29.25
C ALA A 132 -26.31 -13.76 -28.70
N GLU A 133 -25.73 -13.89 -27.50
CA GLU A 133 -25.52 -15.13 -26.76
C GLU A 133 -25.66 -14.86 -25.26
N GLU A 134 -25.81 -15.90 -24.45
CA GLU A 134 -25.94 -15.77 -23.00
C GLU A 134 -24.77 -14.98 -22.42
N PRO A 135 -25.02 -13.82 -21.78
CA PRO A 135 -23.95 -13.04 -21.18
C PRO A 135 -23.47 -13.70 -19.90
N LEU A 136 -22.15 -13.85 -19.77
CA LEU A 136 -21.55 -14.26 -18.50
C LEU A 136 -21.73 -13.17 -17.44
N TYR A 137 -22.27 -13.55 -16.31
CA TYR A 137 -22.42 -12.65 -15.16
C TYR A 137 -21.69 -13.17 -13.92
N THR A 138 -21.39 -12.26 -13.01
CA THR A 138 -20.79 -12.60 -11.71
C THR A 138 -21.89 -12.68 -10.67
N ASP A 139 -22.14 -13.86 -10.08
CA ASP A 139 -23.14 -14.06 -9.01
C ASP A 139 -22.58 -13.61 -7.66
N LEU A 140 -23.20 -12.58 -7.08
CA LEU A 140 -22.88 -12.00 -5.77
C LEU A 140 -24.04 -12.11 -4.78
N ARG A 141 -25.12 -12.86 -5.10
CA ARG A 141 -26.33 -13.01 -4.24
C ARG A 141 -26.01 -13.56 -2.86
N TRP A 142 -24.95 -14.33 -2.74
CA TRP A 142 -24.45 -14.89 -1.48
C TRP A 142 -23.76 -13.84 -0.59
N ALA A 143 -23.25 -12.74 -1.14
CA ALA A 143 -22.42 -11.75 -0.44
C ALA A 143 -23.28 -10.72 0.33
N LYS A 144 -23.89 -11.15 1.44
CA LYS A 144 -24.83 -10.33 2.23
C LYS A 144 -24.30 -9.83 3.56
N SER A 145 -23.37 -10.56 4.18
CA SER A 145 -22.79 -10.18 5.48
C SER A 145 -21.52 -9.33 5.31
N ALA A 146 -21.21 -8.51 6.32
CA ALA A 146 -20.02 -7.67 6.32
C ALA A 146 -18.70 -8.47 6.16
N ASP A 147 -18.64 -9.68 6.74
CA ASP A 147 -17.48 -10.56 6.63
C ASP A 147 -17.28 -11.09 5.21
N GLN A 148 -18.38 -11.34 4.49
CA GLN A 148 -18.36 -11.79 3.11
C GLN A 148 -17.95 -10.67 2.13
N LEU A 149 -18.14 -9.40 2.49
CA LEU A 149 -17.81 -8.22 1.67
C LEU A 149 -16.34 -7.80 1.76
N SER A 150 -15.48 -8.66 2.28
CA SER A 150 -14.06 -8.41 2.43
C SER A 150 -13.24 -9.15 1.38
N THR A 151 -12.17 -8.52 0.86
CA THR A 151 -11.16 -9.20 0.01
C THR A 151 -10.40 -10.32 0.74
N ARG A 152 -10.59 -10.46 2.06
CA ARG A 152 -10.08 -11.60 2.84
C ARG A 152 -10.94 -12.85 2.65
N HIS A 153 -12.21 -12.68 2.32
CA HIS A 153 -13.11 -13.78 1.97
C HIS A 153 -12.77 -14.30 0.57
N SER A 154 -12.38 -15.56 0.46
CA SER A 154 -11.84 -16.15 -0.78
C SER A 154 -12.80 -16.07 -1.96
N GLN A 155 -14.10 -16.36 -1.72
CA GLN A 155 -15.13 -16.31 -2.75
C GLN A 155 -15.37 -14.89 -3.26
N PHE A 156 -15.44 -13.89 -2.38
CA PHE A 156 -15.60 -12.49 -2.77
C PHE A 156 -14.37 -12.01 -3.56
N ARG A 157 -13.17 -12.33 -3.07
CA ARG A 157 -11.93 -12.03 -3.78
C ARG A 157 -11.93 -12.64 -5.19
N ALA A 158 -12.30 -13.91 -5.33
CA ALA A 158 -12.37 -14.59 -6.63
C ALA A 158 -13.37 -13.94 -7.58
N ALA A 159 -14.54 -13.55 -7.08
CA ALA A 159 -15.55 -12.84 -7.87
C ALA A 159 -15.04 -11.47 -8.35
N ILE A 160 -14.43 -10.68 -7.45
CA ILE A 160 -13.87 -9.38 -7.81
C ILE A 160 -12.67 -9.52 -8.75
N LEU A 161 -11.83 -10.56 -8.61
CA LEU A 161 -10.75 -10.85 -9.55
C LEU A 161 -11.26 -11.14 -10.96
N ASN A 162 -12.40 -11.84 -11.12
CA ASN A 162 -13.03 -12.05 -12.42
C ASN A 162 -13.41 -10.72 -13.08
N VAL A 163 -14.07 -9.85 -12.34
CA VAL A 163 -14.45 -8.51 -12.82
C VAL A 163 -13.20 -7.69 -13.15
N ALA A 164 -12.20 -7.67 -12.27
CA ALA A 164 -10.96 -6.94 -12.48
C ALA A 164 -10.17 -7.43 -13.69
N ALA A 165 -10.15 -8.74 -13.94
CA ALA A 165 -9.51 -9.34 -15.11
C ALA A 165 -10.12 -8.81 -16.42
N THR A 166 -11.44 -8.76 -16.49
CA THR A 166 -12.16 -8.19 -17.63
C THR A 166 -11.88 -6.69 -17.79
N LEU A 167 -11.96 -5.91 -16.70
CA LEU A 167 -11.71 -4.47 -16.73
C LEU A 167 -10.27 -4.14 -17.15
N LEU A 168 -9.28 -4.91 -16.69
CA LEU A 168 -7.87 -4.69 -16.98
C LEU A 168 -7.39 -5.38 -18.25
N GLN A 169 -8.23 -6.24 -18.84
CA GLN A 169 -7.89 -7.09 -20.00
C GLN A 169 -6.63 -7.92 -19.72
N ARG A 170 -6.55 -8.51 -18.52
CA ARG A 170 -5.42 -9.32 -18.06
C ARG A 170 -5.91 -10.67 -17.54
N PRO A 171 -5.11 -11.73 -17.71
CA PRO A 171 -5.42 -13.01 -17.11
C PRO A 171 -5.56 -12.91 -15.59
N LYS A 172 -6.52 -13.65 -15.04
CA LYS A 172 -6.81 -13.69 -13.61
C LYS A 172 -5.60 -14.12 -12.77
N ASP A 173 -4.82 -15.09 -13.29
CA ASP A 173 -3.64 -15.65 -12.62
C ASP A 173 -2.52 -14.63 -12.42
N GLU A 174 -2.40 -13.65 -13.31
CA GLU A 174 -1.45 -12.55 -13.14
C GLU A 174 -1.86 -11.62 -11.99
N LEU A 175 -3.16 -11.33 -11.88
CA LEU A 175 -3.70 -10.43 -10.85
C LEU A 175 -3.65 -11.06 -9.46
N ASP A 176 -3.90 -12.36 -9.34
CA ASP A 176 -3.85 -13.08 -8.07
C ASP A 176 -2.40 -13.32 -7.61
N GLY A 177 -1.50 -13.60 -8.54
CA GLY A 177 -0.07 -13.80 -8.27
C GLY A 177 0.68 -12.53 -7.87
N ASP A 178 0.31 -11.38 -8.37
CA ASP A 178 0.94 -10.10 -8.08
C ASP A 178 0.81 -9.70 -6.60
N ASP A 179 -0.30 -10.00 -5.95
CA ASP A 179 -0.55 -9.68 -4.53
C ASP A 179 0.40 -10.46 -3.61
N VAL A 180 0.61 -11.75 -3.87
CA VAL A 180 1.52 -12.62 -3.10
C VAL A 180 2.99 -12.27 -3.35
N ARG A 181 3.36 -12.00 -4.61
CA ARG A 181 4.72 -11.60 -5.00
C ARG A 181 5.10 -10.23 -4.42
N GLN A 182 4.17 -9.30 -4.41
CA GLN A 182 4.35 -7.96 -3.86
C GLN A 182 4.58 -7.98 -2.35
N TYR A 183 3.81 -8.76 -1.61
CA TYR A 183 3.98 -8.92 -0.16
C TYR A 183 5.35 -9.51 0.18
N ARG A 184 5.81 -10.52 -0.57
CA ARG A 184 7.14 -11.12 -0.40
C ARG A 184 8.27 -10.14 -0.71
N LYS A 185 8.13 -9.32 -1.77
CA LYS A 185 9.14 -8.30 -2.13
C LYS A 185 9.20 -7.18 -1.09
N ALA A 186 8.06 -6.63 -0.67
CA ALA A 186 7.99 -5.60 0.37
C ALA A 186 8.60 -6.09 1.70
N ARG A 187 8.31 -7.33 2.09
CA ARG A 187 8.87 -7.95 3.29
C ARG A 187 10.38 -8.17 3.17
N ARG A 188 10.90 -8.60 2.00
CA ARG A 188 12.35 -8.73 1.78
C ARG A 188 13.06 -7.38 1.86
N LEU A 189 12.51 -6.32 1.26
CA LEU A 189 13.04 -4.95 1.34
C LEU A 189 13.04 -4.43 2.77
N ALA A 190 11.98 -4.66 3.55
CA ALA A 190 11.92 -4.28 4.95
C ALA A 190 13.00 -5.01 5.78
N TRP A 191 13.16 -6.32 5.60
CA TRP A 191 14.18 -7.09 6.29
C TRP A 191 15.60 -6.71 5.88
N SER A 192 15.86 -6.38 4.60
CA SER A 192 17.18 -5.88 4.17
C SER A 192 17.51 -4.53 4.79
N GLY A 193 16.53 -3.64 4.94
CA GLY A 193 16.72 -2.36 5.64
C GLY A 193 17.06 -2.56 7.12
N VAL A 194 16.35 -3.45 7.83
CA VAL A 194 16.66 -3.79 9.22
C VAL A 194 18.06 -4.41 9.35
N ALA A 195 18.41 -5.36 8.49
CA ALA A 195 19.73 -5.98 8.48
C ALA A 195 20.85 -4.95 8.26
N SER A 196 20.66 -4.01 7.34
CA SER A 196 21.62 -2.92 7.10
C SER A 196 21.81 -2.02 8.33
N LEU A 197 20.71 -1.66 9.01
CA LEU A 197 20.78 -0.87 10.25
C LEU A 197 21.53 -1.60 11.38
N VAL A 198 21.28 -2.91 11.52
CA VAL A 198 21.99 -3.74 12.51
C VAL A 198 23.49 -3.78 12.21
N VAL A 199 23.89 -3.97 10.94
CA VAL A 199 25.31 -3.96 10.55
C VAL A 199 25.97 -2.62 10.85
N LEU A 200 25.29 -1.51 10.55
CA LEU A 200 25.80 -0.16 10.85
C LEU A 200 25.95 0.06 12.37
N LEU A 201 25.00 -0.39 13.14
CA LEU A 201 25.05 -0.26 14.60
C LEU A 201 26.20 -1.08 15.20
N VAL A 202 26.37 -2.33 14.76
CA VAL A 202 27.49 -3.19 15.19
C VAL A 202 28.84 -2.59 14.79
N SER A 203 28.96 -2.08 13.58
CA SER A 203 30.22 -1.43 13.12
C SER A 203 30.54 -0.17 13.92
N ALA A 204 29.54 0.65 14.27
CA ALA A 204 29.72 1.81 15.14
C ALA A 204 30.15 1.42 16.55
N LEU A 205 29.58 0.36 17.13
CA LEU A 205 29.99 -0.14 18.45
C LEU A 205 31.42 -0.67 18.43
N ILE A 206 31.81 -1.40 17.39
CA ILE A 206 33.19 -1.89 17.22
C ILE A 206 34.16 -0.71 17.11
N ALA A 207 33.85 0.31 16.29
CA ALA A 207 34.66 1.49 16.14
C ALA A 207 34.80 2.28 17.46
N ALA A 208 33.73 2.44 18.22
CA ALA A 208 33.76 3.07 19.54
C ALA A 208 34.61 2.28 20.53
N TYR A 209 34.50 0.96 20.54
CA TYR A 209 35.31 0.09 21.39
C TYR A 209 36.80 0.19 21.06
N LEU A 210 37.19 0.15 19.78
CA LEU A 210 38.58 0.31 19.33
C LEU A 210 39.13 1.69 19.67
N ALA A 211 38.33 2.75 19.51
CA ALA A 211 38.73 4.12 19.91
C ALA A 211 38.96 4.24 21.42
N ALA A 212 38.09 3.62 22.23
CA ALA A 212 38.28 3.57 23.67
C ALA A 212 39.55 2.80 24.09
N GLN A 213 39.84 1.67 23.45
CA GLN A 213 41.09 0.95 23.66
C GLN A 213 42.34 1.78 23.31
N GLN A 214 42.33 2.44 22.16
CA GLN A 214 43.45 3.31 21.75
C GLN A 214 43.66 4.46 22.74
N ARG A 215 42.58 5.09 23.21
CA ARG A 215 42.61 6.13 24.22
C ARG A 215 43.26 5.62 25.53
N ASN A 216 42.84 4.45 26.00
CA ASN A 216 43.36 3.83 27.22
C ASN A 216 44.88 3.50 27.09
N LEU A 217 45.30 2.98 25.92
CA LEU A 217 46.70 2.74 25.62
C LEU A 217 47.52 4.04 25.59
N ALA A 218 47.01 5.11 24.99
CA ALA A 218 47.64 6.41 24.96
C ALA A 218 47.80 7.00 26.38
N LEU A 219 46.76 6.89 27.21
CA LEU A 219 46.80 7.33 28.61
C LEU A 219 47.86 6.56 29.42
N ARG A 220 47.93 5.23 29.25
CA ARG A 220 48.95 4.41 29.90
C ARG A 220 50.35 4.80 29.50
N ARG A 221 50.63 5.02 28.20
CA ARG A 221 51.92 5.48 27.70
C ARG A 221 52.32 6.86 28.27
N LEU A 222 51.33 7.76 28.38
CA LEU A 222 51.55 9.06 29.01
C LEU A 222 51.87 8.91 30.50
N ALA A 223 51.15 8.07 31.20
CA ALA A 223 51.42 7.80 32.63
C ALA A 223 52.82 7.20 32.86
N ASP A 224 53.24 6.25 31.98
CA ASP A 224 54.59 5.67 32.05
C ASP A 224 55.67 6.71 31.78
N LEU A 225 55.49 7.62 30.81
CA LEU A 225 56.38 8.73 30.56
C LEU A 225 56.41 9.70 31.74
N CYS A 226 55.29 10.04 32.33
CA CYS A 226 55.24 10.91 33.50
C CYS A 226 55.96 10.27 34.69
N LYS A 227 55.88 8.97 34.92
CA LYS A 227 56.59 8.24 35.95
C LYS A 227 58.11 8.26 35.72
N SER A 228 58.57 8.03 34.49
CA SER A 228 60.00 8.10 34.17
C SER A 228 60.60 9.50 34.32
N LEU A 229 59.82 10.55 34.07
CA LEU A 229 60.21 11.94 34.31
C LEU A 229 60.33 12.23 35.82
N ASP A 230 59.42 11.76 36.64
CA ASP A 230 59.43 11.92 38.09
C ASP A 230 60.67 11.21 38.71
N GLU A 231 60.96 9.95 38.28
CA GLU A 231 62.18 9.23 38.66
C GLU A 231 63.48 9.96 38.24
N ALA A 232 63.50 10.53 37.03
CA ALA A 232 64.68 11.30 36.56
C ALA A 232 64.84 12.59 37.34
N GLN A 233 63.77 13.27 37.73
CA GLN A 233 63.79 14.48 38.55
C GLN A 233 64.32 14.18 39.97
N VAL A 234 63.91 13.10 40.60
CA VAL A 234 64.41 12.65 41.90
C VAL A 234 65.93 12.37 41.82
N LEU A 235 66.43 11.74 40.78
CA LEU A 235 67.83 11.49 40.54
C LEU A 235 68.63 12.75 40.30
N SER A 236 68.10 13.74 39.58
CA SER A 236 68.68 15.06 39.32
C SER A 236 68.77 15.88 40.60
N ASP A 237 67.74 15.89 41.43
CA ASP A 237 67.73 16.62 42.70
C ASP A 237 68.76 16.02 43.69
N ALA A 238 69.05 14.72 43.61
CA ALA A 238 70.06 14.03 44.42
C ALA A 238 71.51 14.29 43.99
N SER A 239 71.71 14.67 42.71
CA SER A 239 73.07 14.85 42.13
C SER A 239 73.57 16.30 42.03
N ASN A 240 72.73 17.32 42.19
CA ASN A 240 73.08 18.67 41.84
C ASN A 240 72.49 19.74 42.77
N GLN A 241 73.24 20.18 43.76
CA GLN A 241 72.91 21.34 44.62
C GLN A 241 73.17 22.73 44.02
N GLY A 242 73.36 22.87 42.74
CA GLY A 242 73.98 24.13 42.23
C GLY A 242 73.32 24.83 41.02
N SER A 243 72.39 24.32 40.27
CA SER A 243 72.02 24.92 38.97
C SER A 243 70.56 24.80 38.52
N VAL A 244 69.59 24.95 39.38
CA VAL A 244 68.23 24.54 39.03
C VAL A 244 67.12 25.64 39.05
N TYR A 245 67.50 26.93 38.88
CA TYR A 245 66.49 28.00 38.95
C TYR A 245 65.73 28.28 37.69
N TYR A 246 66.17 27.89 36.51
CA TYR A 246 65.53 28.23 35.22
C TYR A 246 64.58 27.15 34.68
N PHE A 247 64.75 25.92 35.05
CA PHE A 247 63.87 24.83 34.54
C PHE A 247 62.66 24.54 35.43
N ARG A 248 62.57 25.15 36.60
CA ARG A 248 61.55 24.80 37.62
C ARG A 248 60.07 25.18 37.26
N SER A 249 59.92 26.27 36.48
CA SER A 249 58.52 26.70 36.13
C SER A 249 57.88 25.88 34.99
N GLU A 250 58.63 25.49 33.97
CA GLU A 250 58.09 24.63 32.90
C GLU A 250 57.87 23.19 33.38
N PHE A 251 58.76 22.64 34.23
CA PHE A 251 58.55 21.31 34.81
C PHE A 251 57.44 21.28 35.81
N ALA A 252 57.12 22.33 36.55
CA ALA A 252 55.99 22.38 37.45
C ALA A 252 54.64 22.25 36.73
N GLU A 253 54.50 22.89 35.56
CA GLU A 253 53.30 22.83 34.74
C GLU A 253 53.09 21.42 34.14
N ILE A 254 54.21 20.80 33.69
CA ILE A 254 54.18 19.40 33.19
C ILE A 254 53.88 18.41 34.33
N ALA A 255 54.42 18.60 35.53
CA ALA A 255 54.14 17.74 36.68
C ALA A 255 52.66 17.83 37.15
N GLU A 256 52.07 19.04 37.08
CA GLU A 256 50.64 19.21 37.38
C GLU A 256 49.73 18.49 36.34
N GLN A 257 50.10 18.59 35.05
CA GLN A 257 49.41 17.85 33.98
C GLN A 257 49.61 16.35 34.13
N CYS A 258 50.78 15.87 34.56
CA CYS A 258 51.03 14.45 34.86
C CYS A 258 50.21 13.93 36.03
N LYS A 259 49.93 14.70 37.08
CA LYS A 259 49.03 14.31 38.17
C LYS A 259 47.59 14.08 37.70
N THR A 260 47.07 14.98 36.82
CA THR A 260 45.76 14.87 36.26
C THR A 260 45.63 13.64 35.35
N VAL A 261 46.61 13.33 34.53
CA VAL A 261 46.67 12.16 33.65
C VAL A 261 46.76 10.88 34.43
N SER A 262 47.60 10.84 35.49
CA SER A 262 47.69 9.66 36.38
C SER A 262 46.38 9.34 37.09
N TYR A 263 45.63 10.35 37.53
CA TYR A 263 44.32 10.15 38.13
C TYR A 263 43.28 9.56 37.15
N GLN A 264 43.30 10.00 35.89
CA GLN A 264 42.40 9.50 34.84
C GLN A 264 42.77 8.12 34.28
N ALA A 265 44.00 7.67 34.46
CA ALA A 265 44.47 6.36 33.99
C ALA A 265 44.12 5.20 34.95
N TRP A 266 43.76 5.47 36.21
CA TRP A 266 43.49 4.48 37.26
C TRP A 266 42.01 4.40 37.68
N HIS A 267 41.16 5.26 37.13
CA HIS A 267 39.70 5.25 37.31
C HIS A 267 38.96 5.18 35.96
#